data_a94eab43ce508efbf2ed9e7906fb53d7
#
_entry.id   a94eab43ce508efbf2ed9e7906fb53d7
#
_cell.length_a   1.000
_cell.length_b   1.000
_cell.length_c   1.000
_cell.angle_alpha   90.00
_cell.angle_beta   90.00
_cell.angle_gamma   90.00
#
_symmetry.space_group_name_H-M   'P 1'
#
loop_
_entity.id
_entity.type
_entity.pdbx_description
1 polymer ?
#
loop_
_entity_poly.entity_id
_entity_poly.type
_entity_poly.pdbx_seq_one_letter_code
_entity_poly.pdbx_strand_id
1 'polypeptide(L)'
;GAMVQARSASQNSPFQPGDTDIANNPYNGGTHLPDVTAITPVFIAVDSASGSGKENQPLFFVASRGHHADIGGITPGSMPPNSTQLEQEGGLLDNFKLIDQGELRQEALRQHLATATYPVRNPDQNIADLQAQVAANNKGAQELHRMVQQFGLATVQAYMQHVQNNAEQAVRRVIQQLYQQHGQSPLVCQVPMDCGASIQVSITIASENQALSATIDFTGTSDQQPNNFNAPLAVCKAAVLYVFRTLVDTPIPLNAGCLKPLSIVVPDGCLLNPSFPAAVVAGNVETSQAVTDSLYGALGVLAASQGTMNNFTFGNQQYQYYETICGGSGAGPTFSGTDAVQTHMTNSRLTDPEILEM
;
A
#
# COMPACT_ATOMS: atom_id res chain seq x y z
N GLY A 1 5.91 2.37 9.84
CA GLY A 1 5.45 1.02 9.60
C GLY A 1 6.51 -0.04 9.92
N ALA A 2 6.35 -1.24 9.37
CA ALA A 2 7.13 -2.44 9.71
C ALA A 2 8.66 -2.23 9.66
N MET A 3 9.20 -1.64 8.59
CA MET A 3 10.65 -1.38 8.47
C MET A 3 11.18 -0.50 9.61
N VAL A 4 10.47 0.57 9.97
CA VAL A 4 10.88 1.45 11.07
C VAL A 4 10.82 0.70 12.41
N GLN A 5 9.78 -0.10 12.63
CA GLN A 5 9.63 -0.93 13.83
C GLN A 5 10.73 -1.99 13.94
N ALA A 6 11.03 -2.68 12.84
CA ALA A 6 12.11 -3.69 12.81
C ALA A 6 13.47 -3.10 13.18
N ARG A 7 13.81 -1.92 12.63
CA ARG A 7 15.08 -1.23 12.97
C ARG A 7 15.07 -0.67 14.39
N SER A 8 13.93 -0.14 14.85
CA SER A 8 13.81 0.37 16.23
C SER A 8 13.88 -0.73 17.27
N ALA A 9 13.43 -1.94 16.95
CA ALA A 9 13.53 -3.12 17.82
C ALA A 9 14.94 -3.72 17.84
N SER A 10 15.76 -3.49 16.82
CA SER A 10 17.14 -3.96 16.74
C SER A 10 18.06 -3.04 17.53
N GLN A 11 18.38 -3.43 18.78
CA GLN A 11 19.35 -2.69 19.62
C GLN A 11 20.74 -2.58 18.99
N ASN A 12 21.09 -3.45 18.06
CA ASN A 12 22.44 -3.52 17.47
C ASN A 12 22.57 -2.77 16.14
N SER A 13 21.49 -2.22 15.57
CA SER A 13 21.53 -1.54 14.26
C SER A 13 20.46 -0.46 14.13
N PRO A 14 20.49 0.60 14.97
CA PRO A 14 19.58 1.73 14.80
C PRO A 14 19.86 2.45 13.48
N PHE A 15 18.89 3.24 13.00
CA PHE A 15 19.12 4.13 11.86
C PHE A 15 20.24 5.12 12.14
N GLN A 16 21.09 5.34 11.15
CA GLN A 16 22.14 6.35 11.16
C GLN A 16 21.86 7.43 10.10
N PRO A 17 22.40 8.65 10.26
CA PRO A 17 22.35 9.64 9.20
C PRO A 17 22.94 9.09 7.89
N GLY A 18 22.22 9.28 6.79
CA GLY A 18 22.62 8.77 5.48
C GLY A 18 22.20 7.34 5.17
N ASP A 19 21.51 6.64 6.08
CA ASP A 19 20.96 5.31 5.80
C ASP A 19 19.75 5.39 4.85
N THR A 20 19.55 4.34 4.06
CA THR A 20 18.27 4.04 3.37
C THR A 20 18.07 2.54 3.34
N ASP A 21 16.95 2.10 3.85
CA ASP A 21 16.52 0.69 3.80
C ASP A 21 15.45 0.49 2.73
N ILE A 22 15.42 -0.69 2.12
CA ILE A 22 14.40 -1.10 1.15
C ILE A 22 13.70 -2.38 1.57
N ALA A 23 12.43 -2.51 1.22
CA ALA A 23 11.64 -3.73 1.41
C ALA A 23 10.50 -3.84 0.41
N ASN A 24 10.15 -5.08 0.08
CA ASN A 24 8.96 -5.43 -0.70
C ASN A 24 8.17 -6.59 -0.07
N ASN A 25 8.55 -7.05 1.13
CA ASN A 25 7.95 -8.23 1.77
C ASN A 25 6.45 -8.06 2.04
N PRO A 26 5.56 -8.83 1.37
CA PRO A 26 4.10 -8.73 1.54
C PRO A 26 3.65 -9.10 2.97
N TYR A 27 4.39 -9.95 3.65
CA TYR A 27 4.11 -10.40 5.01
C TYR A 27 4.67 -9.45 6.08
N ASN A 28 5.42 -8.42 5.65
CA ASN A 28 6.01 -7.40 6.53
C ASN A 28 5.69 -5.98 6.04
N GLY A 29 4.42 -5.73 5.70
CA GLY A 29 3.90 -4.41 5.33
C GLY A 29 4.03 -4.03 3.85
N GLY A 30 4.52 -4.92 3.00
CA GLY A 30 4.45 -4.80 1.53
C GLY A 30 3.10 -5.23 0.98
N THR A 31 2.94 -5.11 -0.33
CA THR A 31 1.72 -5.50 -1.06
C THR A 31 1.98 -6.67 -2.01
N HIS A 32 2.97 -6.56 -2.87
CA HIS A 32 3.49 -7.63 -3.73
C HIS A 32 4.95 -7.30 -4.08
N LEU A 33 5.71 -8.29 -4.56
CA LEU A 33 7.16 -8.17 -4.69
C LEU A 33 7.64 -7.05 -5.63
N PRO A 34 6.98 -6.75 -6.78
CA PRO A 34 7.41 -5.65 -7.64
C PRO A 34 7.36 -4.26 -6.98
N ASP A 35 6.52 -4.07 -5.95
CA ASP A 35 6.40 -2.79 -5.24
C ASP A 35 7.51 -2.64 -4.18
N VAL A 36 8.64 -2.09 -4.57
CA VAL A 36 9.75 -1.85 -3.64
C VAL A 36 9.59 -0.50 -2.95
N THR A 37 9.61 -0.52 -1.62
CA THR A 37 9.56 0.69 -0.79
C THR A 37 10.96 1.01 -0.28
N ALA A 38 11.43 2.26 -0.52
CA ALA A 38 12.64 2.81 0.07
C ALA A 38 12.27 3.75 1.23
N ILE A 39 12.94 3.65 2.38
CA ILE A 39 12.74 4.51 3.55
C ILE A 39 14.08 5.12 3.95
N THR A 40 14.09 6.46 4.04
CA THR A 40 15.24 7.27 4.48
C THR A 40 14.90 8.01 5.76
N PRO A 41 15.65 7.83 6.85
CA PRO A 41 15.48 8.58 8.09
C PRO A 41 15.98 10.02 7.92
N VAL A 42 15.28 10.97 8.53
CA VAL A 42 15.64 12.39 8.51
C VAL A 42 16.02 12.84 9.91
N PHE A 43 17.30 13.19 10.07
CA PHE A 43 17.85 13.73 11.30
C PHE A 43 17.96 15.25 11.19
N ILE A 44 17.46 15.96 12.18
CA ILE A 44 17.54 17.41 12.24
C ILE A 44 18.26 17.77 13.52
N ALA A 45 19.34 18.56 13.41
CA ALA A 45 20.02 19.10 14.56
C ALA A 45 19.04 20.02 15.33
N VAL A 46 18.77 19.71 16.57
CA VAL A 46 17.96 20.54 17.47
C VAL A 46 18.93 21.20 18.43
N ASP A 47 18.90 22.53 18.53
CA ASP A 47 19.75 23.26 19.47
C ASP A 47 19.58 22.71 20.88
N SER A 48 20.69 22.34 21.51
CA SER A 48 20.78 21.62 22.79
C SER A 48 20.23 22.40 24.01
N ALA A 49 19.67 23.59 23.79
CA ALA A 49 19.07 24.41 24.85
C ALA A 49 17.78 23.82 25.45
N SER A 50 17.18 22.79 24.84
CA SER A 50 15.91 22.19 25.29
C SER A 50 16.05 20.86 26.05
N GLY A 51 17.26 20.42 26.40
CA GLY A 51 17.49 19.33 27.38
C GLY A 51 16.95 17.94 27.04
N SER A 52 16.45 17.70 25.83
CA SER A 52 15.99 16.37 25.41
C SER A 52 17.13 15.63 24.72
N GLY A 53 17.74 14.66 25.40
CA GLY A 53 18.84 13.82 24.93
C GLY A 53 18.51 12.90 23.74
N LYS A 54 18.01 13.46 22.64
CA LYS A 54 17.63 12.73 21.41
C LYS A 54 18.47 13.12 20.20
N GLU A 55 19.73 13.52 20.40
CA GLU A 55 20.62 13.96 19.30
C GLU A 55 20.83 12.92 18.19
N ASN A 56 20.52 11.64 18.42
CA ASN A 56 20.75 10.53 17.46
C ASN A 56 19.47 9.78 17.07
N GLN A 57 18.29 10.39 17.16
CA GLN A 57 17.06 9.74 16.68
C GLN A 57 16.49 10.49 15.47
N PRO A 58 16.02 9.76 14.43
CA PRO A 58 15.38 10.40 13.30
C PRO A 58 14.06 11.06 13.76
N LEU A 59 13.84 12.30 13.35
CA LEU A 59 12.62 13.05 13.64
C LEU A 59 11.51 12.80 12.61
N PHE A 60 11.90 12.47 11.38
CA PHE A 60 11.00 12.15 10.28
C PHE A 60 11.54 10.98 9.47
N PHE A 61 10.69 10.43 8.64
CA PHE A 61 11.04 9.45 7.62
C PHE A 61 10.45 9.90 6.30
N VAL A 62 11.24 9.82 5.24
CA VAL A 62 10.77 9.97 3.86
C VAL A 62 10.72 8.59 3.23
N ALA A 63 9.63 8.29 2.55
CA ALA A 63 9.45 7.02 1.87
C ALA A 63 8.97 7.24 0.45
N SER A 64 9.49 6.44 -0.47
CA SER A 64 8.99 6.30 -1.83
C SER A 64 8.71 4.83 -2.12
N ARG A 65 7.73 4.57 -2.99
CA ARG A 65 7.43 3.23 -3.49
C ARG A 65 7.45 3.28 -5.01
N GLY A 66 8.17 2.35 -5.62
CA GLY A 66 8.20 2.16 -7.06
C GLY A 66 7.77 0.74 -7.41
N HIS A 67 6.96 0.60 -8.46
CA HIS A 67 6.68 -0.68 -9.09
C HIS A 67 7.82 -0.96 -10.07
N HIS A 68 8.61 -2.01 -9.79
CA HIS A 68 9.72 -2.42 -10.66
C HIS A 68 9.18 -3.25 -11.81
N ALA A 69 9.65 -2.98 -13.02
CA ALA A 69 9.22 -3.68 -14.23
C ALA A 69 9.51 -5.19 -14.19
N ASP A 70 10.54 -5.60 -13.47
CA ASP A 70 10.87 -7.01 -13.20
C ASP A 70 11.65 -7.12 -11.89
N ILE A 71 11.25 -8.01 -11.03
CA ILE A 71 11.95 -8.36 -9.78
C ILE A 71 12.33 -9.86 -9.73
N GLY A 72 12.37 -10.53 -10.89
CA GLY A 72 12.56 -11.97 -11.00
C GLY A 72 11.23 -12.75 -11.06
N GLY A 73 11.23 -13.96 -10.55
CA GLY A 73 10.06 -14.84 -10.63
C GLY A 73 10.01 -15.67 -11.90
N ILE A 74 9.01 -16.57 -11.95
CA ILE A 74 8.89 -17.57 -13.03
C ILE A 74 8.47 -16.97 -14.39
N THR A 75 7.90 -15.75 -14.40
CA THR A 75 7.48 -15.05 -15.63
C THR A 75 8.12 -13.68 -15.74
N PRO A 76 8.38 -13.18 -16.95
CA PRO A 76 8.74 -11.78 -17.17
C PRO A 76 7.68 -10.83 -16.59
N GLY A 77 8.12 -9.70 -16.06
CA GLY A 77 7.24 -8.71 -15.43
C GLY A 77 6.81 -9.07 -14.00
N SER A 78 7.30 -10.21 -13.46
CA SER A 78 7.05 -10.63 -12.06
C SER A 78 5.58 -10.69 -11.63
N MET A 79 4.70 -10.97 -12.60
CA MET A 79 3.25 -11.12 -12.41
C MET A 79 2.79 -12.51 -12.92
N PRO A 80 3.29 -13.62 -12.34
CA PRO A 80 2.95 -14.96 -12.82
C PRO A 80 1.48 -15.28 -12.58
N PRO A 81 0.75 -15.79 -13.61
CA PRO A 81 -0.68 -16.07 -13.46
C PRO A 81 -0.97 -17.31 -12.59
N ASN A 82 0.01 -18.22 -12.44
CA ASN A 82 -0.16 -19.52 -11.81
C ASN A 82 0.81 -19.77 -10.64
N SER A 83 1.30 -18.73 -9.98
CA SER A 83 2.13 -18.91 -8.79
C SER A 83 1.31 -19.49 -7.63
N THR A 84 1.97 -20.29 -6.82
CA THR A 84 1.42 -20.91 -5.61
C THR A 84 2.22 -20.57 -4.36
N GLN A 85 3.45 -20.09 -4.58
CA GLN A 85 4.37 -19.68 -3.54
C GLN A 85 5.05 -18.37 -3.90
N LEU A 86 5.38 -17.57 -2.87
CA LEU A 86 5.95 -16.24 -3.01
C LEU A 86 7.25 -16.21 -3.83
N GLU A 87 8.14 -17.20 -3.67
CA GLU A 87 9.42 -17.26 -4.40
C GLU A 87 9.26 -17.32 -5.91
N GLN A 88 8.11 -17.84 -6.39
CA GLN A 88 7.78 -17.88 -7.81
C GLN A 88 7.44 -16.49 -8.37
N GLU A 89 7.13 -15.54 -7.52
CA GLU A 89 6.71 -14.18 -7.87
C GLU A 89 7.87 -13.18 -7.97
N GLY A 90 9.06 -13.54 -7.42
CA GLY A 90 10.25 -12.70 -7.54
C GLY A 90 11.18 -12.73 -6.33
N GLY A 91 12.16 -11.84 -6.35
CA GLY A 91 13.14 -11.64 -5.30
C GLY A 91 12.55 -10.90 -4.09
N LEU A 92 12.75 -11.49 -2.90
CA LEU A 92 12.30 -10.91 -1.63
C LEU A 92 13.37 -9.98 -1.06
N LEU A 93 12.98 -8.74 -0.76
CA LEU A 93 13.76 -7.76 -0.01
C LEU A 93 13.06 -7.52 1.33
N ASP A 94 13.70 -7.89 2.44
CA ASP A 94 13.15 -7.68 3.77
C ASP A 94 14.09 -6.85 4.64
N ASN A 95 13.81 -5.55 4.73
CA ASN A 95 14.64 -4.57 5.43
C ASN A 95 16.12 -4.59 4.97
N PHE A 96 16.35 -4.68 3.67
CA PHE A 96 17.70 -4.64 3.11
C PHE A 96 18.26 -3.21 3.22
N LYS A 97 19.42 -3.06 3.88
CA LYS A 97 20.12 -1.78 3.94
C LYS A 97 20.75 -1.49 2.58
N LEU A 98 20.14 -0.60 1.80
CA LEU A 98 20.61 -0.19 0.48
C LEU A 98 21.75 0.82 0.57
N ILE A 99 21.57 1.84 1.42
CA ILE A 99 22.59 2.84 1.70
C ILE A 99 22.99 2.72 3.17
N ASP A 100 24.27 2.65 3.43
CA ASP A 100 24.87 2.58 4.75
C ASP A 100 25.69 3.86 4.97
N GLN A 101 25.18 4.78 5.78
CA GLN A 101 25.83 6.06 6.11
C GLN A 101 26.34 6.83 4.87
N GLY A 102 25.54 6.85 3.80
CA GLY A 102 25.84 7.54 2.55
C GLY A 102 26.47 6.68 1.46
N GLU A 103 26.94 5.47 1.80
CA GLU A 103 27.57 4.55 0.85
C GLU A 103 26.55 3.58 0.24
N LEU A 104 26.41 3.61 -1.10
CA LEU A 104 25.53 2.71 -1.84
C LEU A 104 26.11 1.28 -1.87
N ARG A 105 25.38 0.33 -1.33
CA ARG A 105 25.76 -1.09 -1.27
C ARG A 105 25.34 -1.84 -2.55
N GLN A 106 25.77 -1.31 -3.70
CA GLN A 106 25.33 -1.79 -5.02
C GLN A 106 25.69 -3.27 -5.26
N GLU A 107 26.89 -3.69 -4.94
CA GLU A 107 27.33 -5.07 -5.17
C GLU A 107 26.59 -6.06 -4.25
N ALA A 108 26.34 -5.69 -3.01
CA ALA A 108 25.57 -6.49 -2.09
C ALA A 108 24.12 -6.66 -2.58
N LEU A 109 23.52 -5.61 -3.13
CA LEU A 109 22.20 -5.67 -3.74
C LEU A 109 22.22 -6.58 -4.98
N ARG A 110 23.18 -6.38 -5.89
CA ARG A 110 23.33 -7.20 -7.10
C ARG A 110 23.45 -8.68 -6.76
N GLN A 111 24.28 -9.01 -5.77
CA GLN A 111 24.43 -10.38 -5.29
C GLN A 111 23.12 -10.91 -4.71
N HIS A 112 22.42 -10.14 -3.89
CA HIS A 112 21.13 -10.53 -3.32
C HIS A 112 20.10 -10.86 -4.40
N LEU A 113 19.95 -9.98 -5.41
CA LEU A 113 19.01 -10.17 -6.53
C LEU A 113 19.39 -11.37 -7.41
N ALA A 114 20.68 -11.70 -7.53
CA ALA A 114 21.18 -12.83 -8.32
C ALA A 114 21.02 -14.19 -7.60
N THR A 115 20.91 -14.21 -6.27
CA THR A 115 20.81 -15.43 -5.48
C THR A 115 19.37 -15.91 -5.24
N ALA A 116 18.37 -15.19 -5.70
CA ALA A 116 16.98 -15.64 -5.64
C ALA A 116 16.78 -16.91 -6.48
N THR A 117 15.83 -17.76 -6.10
CA THR A 117 15.47 -18.99 -6.85
C THR A 117 15.16 -18.69 -8.31
N TYR A 118 14.51 -17.57 -8.55
CA TYR A 118 14.21 -17.02 -9.89
C TYR A 118 14.75 -15.58 -9.96
N PRO A 119 16.02 -15.38 -10.34
CA PRO A 119 16.69 -14.10 -10.26
C PRO A 119 16.09 -13.06 -11.20
N VAL A 120 16.35 -11.79 -10.90
CA VAL A 120 15.93 -10.67 -11.76
C VAL A 120 16.62 -10.76 -13.13
N ARG A 121 15.91 -10.35 -14.18
CA ARG A 121 16.41 -10.43 -15.58
C ARG A 121 17.30 -9.26 -15.93
N ASN A 122 17.04 -8.09 -15.36
CA ASN A 122 17.80 -6.86 -15.60
C ASN A 122 18.13 -6.13 -14.29
N PRO A 123 19.13 -6.59 -13.52
CA PRO A 123 19.50 -5.98 -12.25
C PRO A 123 19.98 -4.53 -12.36
N ASP A 124 20.51 -4.11 -13.53
CA ASP A 124 20.93 -2.73 -13.75
C ASP A 124 19.74 -1.77 -13.75
N GLN A 125 18.61 -2.17 -14.33
CA GLN A 125 17.37 -1.41 -14.27
C GLN A 125 16.87 -1.27 -12.83
N ASN A 126 16.84 -2.36 -12.05
CA ASN A 126 16.43 -2.31 -10.65
C ASN A 126 17.31 -1.37 -9.83
N ILE A 127 18.62 -1.38 -10.06
CA ILE A 127 19.57 -0.48 -9.38
C ILE A 127 19.28 0.98 -9.76
N ALA A 128 19.06 1.27 -11.06
CA ALA A 128 18.74 2.61 -11.51
C ALA A 128 17.42 3.14 -10.93
N ASP A 129 16.39 2.30 -10.87
CA ASP A 129 15.09 2.63 -10.30
C ASP A 129 15.21 2.91 -8.79
N LEU A 130 15.98 2.10 -8.06
CA LEU A 130 16.25 2.32 -6.64
C LEU A 130 17.07 3.59 -6.39
N GLN A 131 18.03 3.92 -7.25
CA GLN A 131 18.77 5.19 -7.17
C GLN A 131 17.82 6.38 -7.39
N ALA A 132 16.86 6.27 -8.30
CA ALA A 132 15.83 7.31 -8.49
C ALA A 132 14.93 7.46 -7.25
N GLN A 133 14.53 6.35 -6.61
CA GLN A 133 13.78 6.39 -5.35
C GLN A 133 14.58 7.04 -4.22
N VAL A 134 15.87 6.73 -4.10
CA VAL A 134 16.77 7.37 -3.14
C VAL A 134 16.89 8.88 -3.41
N ALA A 135 17.04 9.28 -4.68
CA ALA A 135 17.09 10.69 -5.06
C ALA A 135 15.80 11.44 -4.69
N ALA A 136 14.64 10.81 -4.91
CA ALA A 136 13.35 11.35 -4.49
C ALA A 136 13.25 11.49 -2.96
N ASN A 137 13.69 10.49 -2.20
CA ASN A 137 13.73 10.55 -0.75
C ASN A 137 14.66 11.66 -0.24
N ASN A 138 15.85 11.79 -0.83
CA ASN A 138 16.80 12.86 -0.49
C ASN A 138 16.20 14.24 -0.75
N LYS A 139 15.48 14.41 -1.87
CA LYS A 139 14.74 15.66 -2.15
C LYS A 139 13.68 15.93 -1.09
N GLY A 140 12.91 14.93 -0.71
CA GLY A 140 11.91 15.02 0.37
C GLY A 140 12.55 15.41 1.72
N ALA A 141 13.70 14.82 2.06
CA ALA A 141 14.45 15.17 3.27
C ALA A 141 14.94 16.62 3.25
N GLN A 142 15.46 17.09 2.11
CA GLN A 142 15.87 18.49 1.94
C GLN A 142 14.70 19.47 2.14
N GLU A 143 13.51 19.14 1.58
CA GLU A 143 12.32 19.97 1.76
C GLU A 143 11.85 19.99 3.23
N LEU A 144 11.92 18.88 3.94
CA LEU A 144 11.63 18.83 5.38
C LEU A 144 12.63 19.72 6.17
N HIS A 145 13.92 19.65 5.88
CA HIS A 145 14.91 20.54 6.49
C HIS A 145 14.58 22.02 6.23
N ARG A 146 14.24 22.37 4.97
CA ARG A 146 13.86 23.73 4.61
C ARG A 146 12.61 24.20 5.37
N MET A 147 11.59 23.36 5.45
CA MET A 147 10.37 23.66 6.21
C MET A 147 10.66 23.89 7.70
N VAL A 148 11.50 23.05 8.31
CA VAL A 148 11.88 23.20 9.72
C VAL A 148 12.70 24.48 9.93
N GLN A 149 13.61 24.82 9.03
CA GLN A 149 14.37 26.08 9.09
C GLN A 149 13.46 27.29 8.97
N GLN A 150 12.45 27.23 8.10
CA GLN A 150 11.55 28.38 7.85
C GLN A 150 10.50 28.56 8.95
N PHE A 151 9.91 27.49 9.46
CA PHE A 151 8.75 27.53 10.33
C PHE A 151 9.01 27.04 11.77
N GLY A 152 10.16 26.44 12.00
CA GLY A 152 10.51 25.78 13.26
C GLY A 152 9.93 24.36 13.39
N LEU A 153 10.65 23.47 14.09
CA LEU A 153 10.31 22.06 14.24
C LEU A 153 8.91 21.86 14.88
N ALA A 154 8.64 22.58 15.95
CA ALA A 154 7.35 22.47 16.68
C ALA A 154 6.15 22.79 15.78
N THR A 155 6.28 23.83 14.93
CA THR A 155 5.24 24.22 13.98
C THR A 155 5.03 23.13 12.93
N VAL A 156 6.10 22.62 12.34
CA VAL A 156 6.00 21.55 11.31
C VAL A 156 5.34 20.30 11.88
N GLN A 157 5.74 19.86 13.07
CA GLN A 157 5.14 18.69 13.72
C GLN A 157 3.66 18.94 14.08
N ALA A 158 3.31 20.13 14.56
CA ALA A 158 1.94 20.49 14.87
C ALA A 158 1.05 20.45 13.60
N TYR A 159 1.52 20.99 12.49
CA TYR A 159 0.77 20.96 11.23
C TYR A 159 0.65 19.55 10.65
N MET A 160 1.65 18.71 10.74
CA MET A 160 1.54 17.29 10.37
C MET A 160 0.44 16.58 11.18
N GLN A 161 0.33 16.90 12.49
CA GLN A 161 -0.75 16.37 13.33
C GLN A 161 -2.11 16.97 12.95
N HIS A 162 -2.19 18.28 12.65
CA HIS A 162 -3.42 18.92 12.22
C HIS A 162 -3.96 18.36 10.90
N VAL A 163 -3.09 18.07 9.94
CA VAL A 163 -3.48 17.44 8.67
C VAL A 163 -4.11 16.07 8.91
N GLN A 164 -3.54 15.27 9.81
CA GLN A 164 -4.13 13.98 10.19
C GLN A 164 -5.45 14.13 10.94
N ASN A 165 -5.53 15.07 11.87
CA ASN A 165 -6.76 15.34 12.63
C ASN A 165 -7.89 15.82 11.70
N ASN A 166 -7.58 16.66 10.70
CA ASN A 166 -8.54 17.10 9.70
C ASN A 166 -9.07 15.92 8.87
N ALA A 167 -8.20 15.00 8.44
CA ALA A 167 -8.60 13.80 7.73
C ALA A 167 -9.46 12.87 8.60
N GLU A 168 -9.10 12.68 9.86
CA GLU A 168 -9.90 11.93 10.84
C GLU A 168 -11.31 12.53 10.98
N GLN A 169 -11.42 13.84 11.19
CA GLN A 169 -12.71 14.50 11.32
C GLN A 169 -13.57 14.39 10.05
N ALA A 170 -12.96 14.43 8.88
CA ALA A 170 -13.67 14.24 7.62
C ALA A 170 -14.29 12.83 7.51
N VAL A 171 -13.53 11.79 7.86
CA VAL A 171 -14.06 10.41 7.88
C VAL A 171 -15.09 10.21 9.01
N ARG A 172 -14.93 10.84 10.18
CA ARG A 172 -15.95 10.79 11.23
C ARG A 172 -17.30 11.38 10.78
N ARG A 173 -17.28 12.44 9.94
CA ARG A 173 -18.52 12.97 9.35
C ARG A 173 -19.20 11.96 8.43
N VAL A 174 -18.43 11.23 7.62
CA VAL A 174 -18.96 10.13 6.81
C VAL A 174 -19.60 9.06 7.69
N ILE A 175 -18.91 8.61 8.75
CA ILE A 175 -19.44 7.60 9.69
C ILE A 175 -20.72 8.10 10.35
N GLN A 176 -20.81 9.40 10.70
CA GLN A 176 -22.01 9.99 11.27
C GLN A 176 -23.18 9.98 10.26
N GLN A 177 -22.94 10.28 9.00
CA GLN A 177 -23.97 10.21 7.94
C GLN A 177 -24.47 8.78 7.76
N LEU A 178 -23.57 7.81 7.69
CA LEU A 178 -23.92 6.39 7.61
C LEU A 178 -24.73 5.92 8.84
N TYR A 179 -24.36 6.37 10.03
CA TYR A 179 -25.11 6.06 11.24
C TYR A 179 -26.53 6.66 11.24
N GLN A 180 -26.69 7.88 10.71
CA GLN A 180 -28.02 8.50 10.56
C GLN A 180 -28.90 7.76 9.57
N GLN A 181 -28.32 7.16 8.53
CA GLN A 181 -29.05 6.42 7.49
C GLN A 181 -29.39 4.98 7.91
N HIS A 182 -28.49 4.31 8.60
CA HIS A 182 -28.57 2.86 8.84
C HIS A 182 -28.64 2.48 10.34
N GLY A 183 -28.39 3.43 11.25
CA GLY A 183 -28.33 3.17 12.69
C GLY A 183 -27.19 2.25 13.07
N GLN A 184 -27.49 1.27 13.90
CA GLN A 184 -26.52 0.23 14.35
C GLN A 184 -26.64 -1.07 13.53
N SER A 185 -27.50 -1.11 12.52
CA SER A 185 -27.68 -2.32 11.70
C SER A 185 -26.39 -2.61 10.92
N PRO A 186 -25.87 -3.85 10.95
CA PRO A 186 -24.72 -4.21 10.16
C PRO A 186 -24.99 -4.04 8.66
N LEU A 187 -24.06 -3.44 7.94
CA LEU A 187 -24.06 -3.36 6.49
C LEU A 187 -23.19 -4.52 5.98
N VAL A 188 -23.80 -5.49 5.32
CA VAL A 188 -23.16 -6.75 4.94
C VAL A 188 -23.15 -6.92 3.44
N CYS A 189 -22.02 -7.38 2.90
CA CYS A 189 -21.88 -7.79 1.51
C CYS A 189 -21.00 -9.03 1.41
N GLN A 190 -21.32 -9.90 0.47
CA GLN A 190 -20.48 -11.03 0.09
C GLN A 190 -20.25 -10.99 -1.42
N VAL A 191 -19.00 -11.06 -1.84
CA VAL A 191 -18.58 -11.04 -3.24
C VAL A 191 -17.92 -12.37 -3.57
N PRO A 192 -18.48 -13.18 -4.49
CA PRO A 192 -17.80 -14.37 -5.00
C PRO A 192 -16.68 -13.97 -5.96
N MET A 193 -15.61 -14.75 -5.97
CA MET A 193 -14.50 -14.64 -6.92
C MET A 193 -14.52 -15.82 -7.88
N ASP A 194 -14.04 -15.64 -9.10
CA ASP A 194 -14.02 -16.68 -10.15
C ASP A 194 -13.20 -17.92 -9.76
N CYS A 195 -12.24 -17.77 -8.84
CA CYS A 195 -11.48 -18.89 -8.29
C CYS A 195 -12.27 -19.77 -7.29
N GLY A 196 -13.53 -19.45 -7.01
CA GLY A 196 -14.39 -20.15 -6.06
C GLY A 196 -14.29 -19.67 -4.62
N ALA A 197 -13.37 -18.74 -4.32
CA ALA A 197 -13.31 -18.06 -3.02
C ALA A 197 -14.41 -16.98 -2.92
N SER A 198 -14.67 -16.50 -1.70
CA SER A 198 -15.56 -15.37 -1.47
C SER A 198 -14.99 -14.42 -0.43
N ILE A 199 -15.27 -13.15 -0.62
CA ILE A 199 -14.97 -12.09 0.36
C ILE A 199 -16.28 -11.71 1.04
N GLN A 200 -16.29 -11.74 2.36
CA GLN A 200 -17.39 -11.25 3.17
C GLN A 200 -16.94 -10.04 3.98
N VAL A 201 -17.77 -9.01 4.02
CA VAL A 201 -17.55 -7.84 4.86
C VAL A 201 -18.82 -7.50 5.65
N SER A 202 -18.65 -7.12 6.90
CA SER A 202 -19.67 -6.55 7.77
C SER A 202 -19.17 -5.22 8.33
N ILE A 203 -19.88 -4.14 8.07
CA ILE A 203 -19.55 -2.79 8.60
C ILE A 203 -20.57 -2.48 9.69
N THR A 204 -20.06 -2.28 10.92
CA THR A 204 -20.88 -1.88 12.06
C THR A 204 -20.41 -0.52 12.57
N ILE A 205 -21.36 0.32 12.99
CA ILE A 205 -21.06 1.64 13.53
C ILE A 205 -21.52 1.68 15.00
N ALA A 206 -20.61 1.99 15.89
CA ALA A 206 -20.87 2.09 17.31
C ALA A 206 -20.44 3.44 17.87
N SER A 207 -21.10 3.86 18.95
CA SER A 207 -20.70 5.04 19.73
C SER A 207 -19.92 4.60 20.95
N GLU A 208 -18.65 4.99 21.01
CA GLU A 208 -17.80 4.81 22.18
C GLU A 208 -17.39 6.18 22.71
N ASN A 209 -17.62 6.43 23.99
CA ASN A 209 -17.27 7.71 24.65
C ASN A 209 -17.77 8.95 23.89
N GLN A 210 -19.00 8.91 23.37
CA GLN A 210 -19.65 9.96 22.55
C GLN A 210 -19.00 10.19 21.16
N ALA A 211 -18.05 9.38 20.75
CA ALA A 211 -17.49 9.40 19.41
C ALA A 211 -17.96 8.18 18.60
N LEU A 212 -18.35 8.40 17.34
CA LEU A 212 -18.70 7.31 16.44
C LEU A 212 -17.43 6.73 15.80
N SER A 213 -17.38 5.41 15.75
CA SER A 213 -16.36 4.64 15.04
C SER A 213 -17.01 3.55 14.20
N ALA A 214 -16.34 3.09 13.15
CA ALA A 214 -16.81 1.98 12.34
C ALA A 214 -15.85 0.78 12.48
N THR A 215 -16.41 -0.41 12.66
CA THR A 215 -15.68 -1.68 12.57
C THR A 215 -15.98 -2.32 11.24
N ILE A 216 -14.94 -2.60 10.48
CA ILE A 216 -14.97 -3.28 9.20
C ILE A 216 -14.43 -4.69 9.43
N ASP A 217 -15.32 -5.66 9.46
CA ASP A 217 -15.02 -7.04 9.82
C ASP A 217 -15.15 -7.94 8.60
N PHE A 218 -14.06 -8.61 8.23
CA PHE A 218 -13.95 -9.55 7.12
C PHE A 218 -14.09 -11.02 7.57
N THR A 219 -14.57 -11.27 8.79
CA THR A 219 -14.88 -12.63 9.26
C THR A 219 -15.92 -13.29 8.35
N GLY A 220 -15.65 -14.54 7.93
CA GLY A 220 -16.44 -15.26 6.93
C GLY A 220 -15.88 -15.19 5.51
N THR A 221 -14.82 -14.41 5.28
CA THR A 221 -14.02 -14.51 4.05
C THR A 221 -13.36 -15.89 3.97
N SER A 222 -13.26 -16.44 2.76
CA SER A 222 -12.65 -17.75 2.50
C SER A 222 -11.24 -17.86 3.09
N ASP A 223 -10.86 -19.07 3.45
CA ASP A 223 -9.50 -19.39 3.89
C ASP A 223 -8.47 -19.05 2.80
N GLN A 224 -7.19 -19.00 3.19
CA GLN A 224 -6.07 -18.88 2.28
C GLN A 224 -6.18 -19.89 1.13
N GLN A 225 -5.96 -19.41 -0.09
CA GLN A 225 -6.10 -20.21 -1.31
C GLN A 225 -4.76 -20.81 -1.77
N PRO A 226 -4.77 -21.97 -2.45
CA PRO A 226 -3.56 -22.59 -3.01
C PRO A 226 -3.10 -21.94 -4.32
N ASN A 227 -3.47 -20.69 -4.56
CA ASN A 227 -3.16 -19.88 -5.73
C ASN A 227 -2.69 -18.49 -5.31
N ASN A 228 -2.50 -17.58 -6.25
CA ASN A 228 -1.95 -16.25 -6.03
C ASN A 228 -2.98 -15.14 -5.76
N PHE A 229 -4.26 -15.49 -5.57
CA PHE A 229 -5.31 -14.51 -5.23
C PHE A 229 -5.30 -14.07 -3.77
N ASN A 230 -4.46 -14.66 -2.92
CA ASN A 230 -4.34 -14.19 -1.54
C ASN A 230 -3.85 -12.73 -1.50
N ALA A 231 -4.46 -11.92 -0.66
CA ALA A 231 -4.10 -10.52 -0.50
C ALA A 231 -3.44 -10.28 0.87
N PRO A 232 -2.25 -9.68 0.93
CA PRO A 232 -1.66 -9.29 2.20
C PRO A 232 -2.55 -8.30 2.96
N LEU A 233 -2.49 -8.32 4.29
CA LEU A 233 -3.26 -7.42 5.15
C LEU A 233 -3.11 -5.94 4.78
N ALA A 234 -1.94 -5.54 4.24
CA ALA A 234 -1.69 -4.18 3.78
C ALA A 234 -2.60 -3.79 2.61
N VAL A 235 -2.90 -4.72 1.69
CA VAL A 235 -3.82 -4.51 0.56
C VAL A 235 -5.24 -4.29 1.07
N CYS A 236 -5.71 -5.14 2.00
CA CYS A 236 -7.04 -4.99 2.59
C CYS A 236 -7.20 -3.63 3.30
N LYS A 237 -6.21 -3.23 4.12
CA LYS A 237 -6.19 -1.91 4.77
C LYS A 237 -6.19 -0.75 3.78
N ALA A 238 -5.47 -0.89 2.68
CA ALA A 238 -5.43 0.13 1.62
C ALA A 238 -6.80 0.27 0.93
N ALA A 239 -7.49 -0.84 0.66
CA ALA A 239 -8.84 -0.84 0.10
C ALA A 239 -9.86 -0.15 1.02
N VAL A 240 -9.82 -0.45 2.31
CA VAL A 240 -10.67 0.23 3.30
C VAL A 240 -10.38 1.73 3.34
N LEU A 241 -9.09 2.11 3.39
CA LEU A 241 -8.68 3.52 3.36
C LEU A 241 -9.17 4.24 2.10
N TYR A 242 -9.01 3.61 0.95
CA TYR A 242 -9.46 4.14 -0.33
C TYR A 242 -10.97 4.38 -0.34
N VAL A 243 -11.78 3.37 0.01
CA VAL A 243 -13.24 3.49 0.00
C VAL A 243 -13.70 4.60 0.94
N PHE A 244 -13.28 4.61 2.19
CA PHE A 244 -13.70 5.66 3.13
C PHE A 244 -13.21 7.05 2.72
N ARG A 245 -12.06 7.15 2.04
CA ARG A 245 -11.58 8.42 1.48
C ARG A 245 -12.45 8.92 0.33
N THR A 246 -12.95 8.03 -0.55
CA THR A 246 -13.83 8.43 -1.66
C THR A 246 -15.19 8.90 -1.20
N LEU A 247 -15.64 8.50 -0.01
CA LEU A 247 -16.91 8.98 0.59
C LEU A 247 -16.81 10.38 1.17
N VAL A 248 -15.60 10.93 1.32
CA VAL A 248 -15.40 12.30 1.79
C VAL A 248 -15.57 13.26 0.62
N ASP A 249 -16.55 14.15 0.72
CA ASP A 249 -16.95 15.12 -0.30
C ASP A 249 -16.03 16.35 -0.43
N THR A 250 -15.08 16.50 0.51
CA THR A 250 -14.16 17.64 0.54
C THR A 250 -12.73 17.23 0.16
N PRO A 251 -11.95 18.12 -0.46
CA PRO A 251 -10.57 17.83 -0.80
C PRO A 251 -9.72 17.76 0.47
N ILE A 252 -9.34 16.55 0.87
CA ILE A 252 -8.39 16.28 1.95
C ILE A 252 -7.23 15.44 1.43
N PRO A 253 -6.00 15.63 1.91
CA PRO A 253 -4.91 14.74 1.59
C PRO A 253 -5.15 13.35 2.17
N LEU A 254 -4.83 12.31 1.39
CA LEU A 254 -4.85 10.94 1.87
C LEU A 254 -3.73 10.74 2.89
N ASN A 255 -4.08 10.37 4.12
CA ASN A 255 -3.10 10.10 5.18
C ASN A 255 -3.67 9.17 6.25
N ALA A 256 -2.83 8.79 7.22
CA ALA A 256 -3.19 7.87 8.31
C ALA A 256 -4.36 8.36 9.18
N GLY A 257 -4.67 9.66 9.19
CA GLY A 257 -5.83 10.21 9.90
C GLY A 257 -7.16 9.62 9.43
N CYS A 258 -7.26 9.28 8.14
CA CYS A 258 -8.47 8.65 7.60
C CYS A 258 -8.79 7.29 8.24
N LEU A 259 -7.78 6.56 8.72
CA LEU A 259 -7.98 5.24 9.35
C LEU A 259 -8.26 5.31 10.86
N LYS A 260 -7.99 6.43 11.52
CA LYS A 260 -8.14 6.54 12.99
C LYS A 260 -9.54 6.17 13.52
N PRO A 261 -10.65 6.54 12.87
CA PRO A 261 -11.99 6.17 13.32
C PRO A 261 -12.44 4.79 12.84
N LEU A 262 -11.57 4.02 12.21
CA LEU A 262 -11.87 2.71 11.61
C LEU A 262 -11.10 1.61 12.32
N SER A 263 -11.82 0.56 12.74
CA SER A 263 -11.25 -0.70 13.24
C SER A 263 -11.40 -1.75 12.15
N ILE A 264 -10.31 -2.37 11.74
CA ILE A 264 -10.30 -3.37 10.65
C ILE A 264 -9.97 -4.72 11.26
N VAL A 265 -10.90 -5.66 11.13
CA VAL A 265 -10.77 -7.05 11.61
C VAL A 265 -10.62 -7.97 10.41
N VAL A 266 -9.50 -8.67 10.34
CA VAL A 266 -9.21 -9.64 9.28
C VAL A 266 -8.67 -10.91 9.95
N PRO A 267 -9.34 -12.06 9.84
CA PRO A 267 -8.87 -13.28 10.44
C PRO A 267 -7.51 -13.73 9.89
N ASP A 268 -6.65 -14.28 10.76
CA ASP A 268 -5.39 -14.88 10.35
C ASP A 268 -5.62 -16.12 9.49
N GLY A 269 -4.81 -16.30 8.45
CA GLY A 269 -4.88 -17.46 7.56
C GLY A 269 -6.05 -17.43 6.57
N CYS A 270 -6.78 -16.33 6.46
CA CYS A 270 -7.79 -16.15 5.41
C CYS A 270 -7.18 -15.56 4.13
N LEU A 271 -7.97 -15.52 3.05
CA LEU A 271 -7.62 -14.92 1.75
C LEU A 271 -7.02 -13.51 1.85
N LEU A 272 -7.45 -12.71 2.84
CA LEU A 272 -7.05 -11.31 3.04
C LEU A 272 -5.94 -11.12 4.10
N ASN A 273 -5.46 -12.19 4.66
CA ASN A 273 -4.35 -12.20 5.63
C ASN A 273 -3.64 -13.57 5.62
N PRO A 274 -3.07 -13.97 4.48
CA PRO A 274 -2.46 -15.28 4.31
C PRO A 274 -1.18 -15.41 5.12
N SER A 275 -0.77 -16.66 5.35
CA SER A 275 0.50 -17.01 5.98
C SER A 275 1.59 -17.30 4.93
N PHE A 276 2.83 -16.87 5.21
CA PHE A 276 3.99 -17.23 4.39
C PHE A 276 4.07 -18.77 4.23
N PRO A 277 4.45 -19.32 3.06
CA PRO A 277 4.92 -18.64 1.84
C PRO A 277 3.88 -18.54 0.71
N ALA A 278 2.59 -18.37 1.01
CA ALA A 278 1.55 -18.30 -0.01
C ALA A 278 1.84 -17.24 -1.10
N ALA A 279 1.47 -17.52 -2.33
CA ALA A 279 1.53 -16.57 -3.42
C ALA A 279 0.48 -15.45 -3.24
N VAL A 280 0.80 -14.21 -3.64
CA VAL A 280 -0.04 -13.02 -3.35
C VAL A 280 -0.13 -12.02 -4.51
N VAL A 281 0.51 -12.31 -5.66
CA VAL A 281 0.65 -11.31 -6.72
C VAL A 281 -0.69 -10.83 -7.28
N ALA A 282 -1.65 -11.74 -7.50
CA ALA A 282 -2.99 -11.38 -7.95
C ALA A 282 -3.86 -10.75 -6.84
N GLY A 283 -3.46 -10.90 -5.58
CA GLY A 283 -4.10 -10.21 -4.46
C GLY A 283 -4.08 -8.69 -4.60
N ASN A 284 -2.98 -8.15 -5.13
CA ASN A 284 -2.81 -6.71 -5.32
C ASN A 284 -3.61 -6.17 -6.54
N VAL A 285 -3.97 -7.00 -7.49
CA VAL A 285 -4.58 -6.58 -8.76
C VAL A 285 -6.01 -7.08 -8.97
N GLU A 286 -6.38 -8.20 -8.37
CA GLU A 286 -7.72 -8.81 -8.49
C GLU A 286 -8.46 -8.75 -7.15
N THR A 287 -7.91 -9.35 -6.10
CA THR A 287 -8.57 -9.41 -4.79
C THR A 287 -8.76 -8.02 -4.19
N SER A 288 -7.85 -7.09 -4.44
CA SER A 288 -7.99 -5.69 -4.04
C SER A 288 -9.23 -5.03 -4.63
N GLN A 289 -9.56 -5.33 -5.89
CA GLN A 289 -10.77 -4.84 -6.56
C GLN A 289 -12.01 -5.45 -5.92
N ALA A 290 -12.01 -6.77 -5.68
CA ALA A 290 -13.12 -7.47 -5.04
C ALA A 290 -13.38 -7.00 -3.59
N VAL A 291 -12.32 -6.67 -2.82
CA VAL A 291 -12.45 -6.03 -1.50
C VAL A 291 -13.13 -4.67 -1.62
N THR A 292 -12.72 -3.85 -2.59
CA THR A 292 -13.31 -2.53 -2.83
C THR A 292 -14.79 -2.65 -3.24
N ASP A 293 -15.10 -3.57 -4.15
CA ASP A 293 -16.48 -3.85 -4.57
C ASP A 293 -17.34 -4.33 -3.39
N SER A 294 -16.81 -5.18 -2.51
CA SER A 294 -17.52 -5.64 -1.33
C SER A 294 -17.86 -4.51 -0.36
N LEU A 295 -16.95 -3.58 -0.17
CA LEU A 295 -17.15 -2.40 0.67
C LEU A 295 -18.19 -1.45 0.09
N TYR A 296 -18.11 -1.14 -1.21
CA TYR A 296 -19.13 -0.30 -1.88
C TYR A 296 -20.49 -0.98 -1.93
N GLY A 297 -20.52 -2.30 -2.12
CA GLY A 297 -21.74 -3.10 -2.06
C GLY A 297 -22.40 -3.08 -0.69
N ALA A 298 -21.63 -3.24 0.39
CA ALA A 298 -22.11 -3.14 1.76
C ALA A 298 -22.67 -1.75 2.07
N LEU A 299 -22.00 -0.70 1.60
CA LEU A 299 -22.43 0.69 1.78
C LEU A 299 -23.60 1.10 0.84
N GLY A 300 -23.88 0.33 -0.21
CA GLY A 300 -24.95 0.60 -1.17
C GLY A 300 -24.72 1.86 -2.03
N VAL A 301 -23.47 2.27 -2.24
CA VAL A 301 -23.15 3.55 -2.91
C VAL A 301 -22.68 3.40 -4.36
N LEU A 302 -22.14 2.25 -4.72
CA LEU A 302 -21.61 2.00 -6.06
C LEU A 302 -21.74 0.51 -6.40
N ALA A 303 -22.11 0.19 -7.63
CA ALA A 303 -22.07 -1.16 -8.18
C ALA A 303 -20.61 -1.59 -8.42
N ALA A 304 -20.39 -2.91 -8.54
CA ALA A 304 -19.08 -3.46 -8.85
C ALA A 304 -18.51 -2.90 -10.15
N SER A 305 -17.19 -2.78 -10.20
CA SER A 305 -16.44 -2.44 -11.41
C SER A 305 -16.17 -3.69 -12.26
N GLN A 306 -15.13 -3.64 -13.11
CA GLN A 306 -14.70 -4.81 -13.90
C GLN A 306 -14.07 -5.94 -13.07
N GLY A 307 -13.75 -5.73 -11.79
CA GLY A 307 -13.19 -6.74 -10.88
C GLY A 307 -11.71 -7.05 -11.06
N THR A 308 -11.01 -6.35 -11.91
CA THR A 308 -9.58 -6.51 -12.22
C THR A 308 -8.92 -5.17 -12.47
N MET A 309 -7.60 -5.07 -12.28
CA MET A 309 -6.83 -3.90 -12.73
C MET A 309 -6.53 -3.92 -14.24
N ASN A 310 -6.98 -4.92 -14.99
CA ASN A 310 -6.72 -5.07 -16.42
C ASN A 310 -5.22 -5.01 -16.76
N ASN A 311 -4.41 -5.77 -16.03
CA ASN A 311 -2.97 -5.80 -16.31
C ASN A 311 -2.68 -6.60 -17.58
N PHE A 312 -1.97 -5.97 -18.50
CA PHE A 312 -1.48 -6.59 -19.72
C PHE A 312 0.04 -6.77 -19.61
N THR A 313 0.46 -8.01 -19.43
CA THR A 313 1.85 -8.36 -19.15
C THR A 313 2.34 -9.44 -20.11
N PHE A 314 3.45 -9.22 -20.77
CA PHE A 314 4.13 -10.21 -21.61
C PHE A 314 5.63 -9.92 -21.73
N GLY A 315 6.40 -10.86 -22.27
CA GLY A 315 7.82 -10.67 -22.47
C GLY A 315 8.57 -11.94 -22.86
N ASN A 316 9.89 -11.86 -22.82
CA ASN A 316 10.82 -12.96 -23.03
C ASN A 316 12.04 -12.85 -22.08
N GLN A 317 13.14 -13.55 -22.34
CA GLN A 317 14.34 -13.53 -21.48
C GLN A 317 15.06 -12.18 -21.42
N GLN A 318 14.78 -11.26 -22.36
CA GLN A 318 15.48 -9.97 -22.49
C GLN A 318 14.59 -8.77 -22.26
N TYR A 319 13.28 -8.87 -22.57
CA TYR A 319 12.34 -7.78 -22.54
C TYR A 319 11.07 -8.20 -21.81
N GLN A 320 10.51 -7.27 -21.06
CA GLN A 320 9.18 -7.36 -20.45
C GLN A 320 8.35 -6.14 -20.84
N TYR A 321 7.06 -6.36 -20.94
CA TYR A 321 6.07 -5.31 -21.08
C TYR A 321 5.03 -5.45 -19.96
N TYR A 322 4.64 -4.33 -19.36
CA TYR A 322 3.60 -4.27 -18.34
C TYR A 322 2.81 -3.00 -18.54
N GLU A 323 1.50 -3.11 -18.56
CA GLU A 323 0.59 -1.99 -18.66
C GLU A 323 -0.71 -2.27 -17.93
N THR A 324 -1.31 -1.23 -17.36
CA THR A 324 -2.66 -1.27 -16.81
C THR A 324 -3.59 -0.51 -17.77
N ILE A 325 -4.57 -1.23 -18.34
CA ILE A 325 -5.54 -0.68 -19.27
C ILE A 325 -6.77 -0.27 -18.46
N CYS A 326 -7.32 0.94 -18.73
CA CYS A 326 -8.49 1.39 -18.01
C CYS A 326 -9.74 0.58 -18.35
N GLY A 327 -10.56 0.34 -17.33
CA GLY A 327 -11.87 -0.32 -17.46
C GLY A 327 -13.00 0.71 -17.45
N GLY A 328 -13.69 0.82 -16.31
CA GLY A 328 -14.79 1.74 -16.08
C GLY A 328 -15.26 1.70 -14.63
N SER A 329 -16.11 2.63 -14.26
CA SER A 329 -16.75 2.66 -12.95
C SER A 329 -18.10 1.97 -12.97
N GLY A 330 -18.50 1.37 -11.84
CA GLY A 330 -19.87 0.93 -11.62
C GLY A 330 -20.86 2.10 -11.60
N ALA A 331 -22.15 1.81 -11.78
CA ALA A 331 -23.22 2.79 -11.62
C ALA A 331 -23.52 3.02 -10.13
N GLY A 332 -23.95 4.22 -9.78
CA GLY A 332 -24.50 4.53 -8.46
C GLY A 332 -26.02 4.60 -8.48
N PRO A 333 -26.66 4.84 -7.32
CA PRO A 333 -28.12 4.92 -7.22
C PRO A 333 -28.77 5.97 -8.12
N THR A 334 -28.03 7.03 -8.47
CA THR A 334 -28.55 8.19 -9.21
C THR A 334 -27.72 8.56 -10.44
N PHE A 335 -26.70 7.75 -10.80
CA PHE A 335 -25.84 8.01 -11.95
C PHE A 335 -25.43 6.71 -12.65
N SER A 336 -25.14 6.81 -13.94
CA SER A 336 -24.60 5.72 -14.74
C SER A 336 -23.10 5.52 -14.47
N GLY A 337 -22.58 4.31 -14.72
CA GLY A 337 -21.13 4.08 -14.77
C GLY A 337 -20.47 4.89 -15.89
N THR A 338 -19.17 5.05 -15.80
CA THR A 338 -18.36 5.82 -16.76
C THR A 338 -17.34 4.90 -17.41
N ASP A 339 -17.25 4.94 -18.74
CA ASP A 339 -16.29 4.17 -19.52
C ASP A 339 -14.88 4.76 -19.40
N ALA A 340 -13.87 3.91 -19.60
CA ALA A 340 -12.46 4.26 -19.73
C ALA A 340 -11.93 5.18 -18.58
N VAL A 341 -12.40 4.95 -17.37
CA VAL A 341 -11.86 5.60 -16.16
C VAL A 341 -11.26 4.55 -15.25
N GLN A 342 -10.13 4.89 -14.67
CA GLN A 342 -9.54 4.04 -13.66
C GLN A 342 -10.22 4.28 -12.31
N THR A 343 -10.66 3.20 -11.70
CA THR A 343 -11.31 3.18 -10.41
C THR A 343 -10.63 2.17 -9.48
N HIS A 344 -10.92 2.31 -8.20
CA HIS A 344 -10.52 1.37 -7.15
C HIS A 344 -9.02 1.35 -6.86
N MET A 345 -8.48 0.17 -6.62
CA MET A 345 -7.15 -0.01 -6.04
C MET A 345 -6.03 0.05 -7.08
N THR A 346 -5.87 1.20 -7.72
CA THR A 346 -4.77 1.37 -8.67
C THR A 346 -4.02 2.67 -8.42
N ASN A 347 -2.72 2.62 -8.63
CA ASN A 347 -1.80 3.74 -8.49
C ASN A 347 -1.09 4.07 -9.81
N SER A 348 -1.42 3.34 -10.88
CA SER A 348 -0.77 3.50 -12.18
C SER A 348 -1.47 4.57 -13.02
N ARG A 349 -0.73 5.20 -13.91
CA ARG A 349 -1.32 5.86 -15.07
C ARG A 349 -1.93 4.80 -15.97
N LEU A 350 -3.04 5.15 -16.59
CA LEU A 350 -3.70 4.29 -17.55
C LEU A 350 -3.40 4.71 -18.96
N THR A 351 -3.28 3.72 -19.81
CA THR A 351 -3.39 3.93 -21.24
C THR A 351 -4.86 3.86 -21.61
N ASP A 352 -5.30 4.87 -22.32
CA ASP A 352 -6.62 4.86 -22.96
C ASP A 352 -6.63 3.75 -24.02
N PRO A 353 -7.64 2.87 -24.03
CA PRO A 353 -7.72 1.79 -25.03
C PRO A 353 -7.65 2.29 -26.46
N GLU A 354 -8.22 3.45 -26.79
CA GLU A 354 -8.14 4.05 -28.13
C GLU A 354 -6.70 4.41 -28.52
N ILE A 355 -5.86 4.82 -27.57
CA ILE A 355 -4.45 5.13 -27.82
C ILE A 355 -3.63 3.85 -27.98
N LEU A 356 -4.00 2.77 -27.27
CA LEU A 356 -3.31 1.50 -27.37
C LEU A 356 -3.47 0.84 -28.75
N GLU A 357 -4.58 1.09 -29.43
CA GLU A 357 -4.88 0.55 -30.77
C GLU A 357 -4.18 1.31 -31.91
N MET A 358 -3.54 2.45 -31.66
CA MET A 358 -2.76 3.22 -32.65
C MET A 358 -1.34 2.69 -32.80
#